data_9df0cc0de6c5baea901b6feb42596547
#
_entry.id   9df0cc0de6c5baea901b6feb42596547
#
_cell.length_a   1.000
_cell.length_b   1.000
_cell.length_c   1.000
_cell.angle_alpha   90.00
_cell.angle_beta   90.00
_cell.angle_gamma   90.00
#
_symmetry.space_group_name_H-M   'P 1'
#
loop_
_entity.id
_entity.type
_entity.pdbx_description
1 polymer ?
#
loop_
_entity_poly.entity_id
_entity_poly.type
_entity_poly.pdbx_seq_one_letter_code
_entity_poly.pdbx_strand_id
1 'polypeptide(L)'
;MTEVLWISWGIRLFKSLTLEPAIVLHTRSYKETSLIVESFTRNYGRVSFVAKGAKRPKSKIGVIKTPSCLFLISCRGKGDLKTLTHCEINTYFDPSSENFNSLVYLNELLIKLLEKEDPHPEIFDHYLKVCNFLKHLGKKDLGTHLRFFELNLLKEIGYGLDLKFEANSNNEIKEQNRYAFDPIIGFQLLKDSSDKKNCYKGKDIINFSKGDLTNPDALLASKQIMREAIDFHLGNKSIKIREY
;
A
#
# COMPACT_ATOMS: atom_id res chain seq x y z
N MET A 1 1.04 -14.30 26.14
CA MET A 1 2.09 -15.09 25.45
C MET A 1 1.50 -15.64 24.15
N THR A 2 2.02 -15.19 23.03
CA THR A 2 1.58 -15.64 21.70
C THR A 2 2.43 -16.85 21.34
N GLU A 3 1.84 -18.04 21.25
CA GLU A 3 2.54 -19.23 20.75
C GLU A 3 2.78 -19.10 19.26
N VAL A 4 4.05 -18.95 18.87
CA VAL A 4 4.50 -18.99 17.48
C VAL A 4 5.04 -20.37 17.18
N LEU A 5 4.43 -21.08 16.25
CA LEU A 5 4.92 -22.37 15.74
C LEU A 5 5.69 -22.13 14.45
N TRP A 6 6.97 -22.53 14.42
CA TRP A 6 7.79 -22.58 13.21
C TRP A 6 7.53 -23.91 12.48
N ILE A 7 7.13 -23.82 11.21
CA ILE A 7 7.04 -24.97 10.32
C ILE A 7 8.20 -24.89 9.32
N SER A 8 8.74 -26.01 8.89
CA SER A 8 9.99 -26.21 8.13
C SER A 8 10.13 -25.48 6.77
N TRP A 9 9.22 -24.57 6.44
CA TRP A 9 9.22 -23.76 5.22
C TRP A 9 9.10 -22.23 5.48
N GLY A 10 9.41 -21.77 6.68
CA GLY A 10 9.42 -20.33 7.00
C GLY A 10 8.05 -19.65 7.11
N ILE A 11 6.94 -20.39 7.01
CA ILE A 11 5.59 -19.84 7.19
C ILE A 11 5.31 -19.68 8.68
N ARG A 12 5.13 -18.46 9.12
CA ARG A 12 4.83 -18.10 10.51
C ARG A 12 3.33 -18.21 10.74
N LEU A 13 2.84 -19.38 11.12
CA LEU A 13 1.42 -19.57 11.49
C LEU A 13 1.19 -19.17 12.95
N PHE A 14 0.44 -18.10 13.18
CA PHE A 14 -0.01 -17.74 14.53
C PHE A 14 -1.44 -18.23 14.78
N LYS A 15 -1.71 -18.69 16.01
CA LYS A 15 -3.03 -19.21 16.41
C LYS A 15 -3.99 -18.11 16.87
N SER A 16 -3.46 -17.02 17.38
CA SER A 16 -4.26 -15.88 17.86
C SER A 16 -3.48 -14.58 17.81
N LEU A 17 -4.21 -13.49 17.66
CA LEU A 17 -3.73 -12.14 17.91
C LEU A 17 -4.64 -11.45 18.91
N THR A 18 -4.12 -10.54 19.72
CA THR A 18 -4.84 -9.89 20.80
C THR A 18 -4.57 -8.39 20.77
N LEU A 19 -5.64 -7.59 20.69
CA LEU A 19 -5.64 -6.12 20.62
C LEU A 19 -4.61 -5.59 19.61
N GLU A 20 -4.56 -6.24 18.46
CA GLU A 20 -3.62 -5.90 17.38
C GLU A 20 -4.12 -4.71 16.58
N PRO A 21 -3.27 -3.69 16.33
CA PRO A 21 -3.59 -2.61 15.41
C PRO A 21 -3.84 -3.13 13.99
N ALA A 22 -5.00 -2.80 13.43
CA ALA A 22 -5.44 -3.30 12.14
C ALA A 22 -6.21 -2.25 11.35
N ILE A 23 -6.02 -2.30 10.03
CA ILE A 23 -6.77 -1.52 9.05
C ILE A 23 -7.59 -2.50 8.22
N VAL A 24 -8.85 -2.18 7.97
CA VAL A 24 -9.69 -2.96 7.07
C VAL A 24 -9.42 -2.53 5.64
N LEU A 25 -8.89 -3.45 4.85
CA LEU A 25 -8.61 -3.24 3.43
C LEU A 25 -9.84 -3.51 2.56
N HIS A 26 -10.54 -4.61 2.84
CA HIS A 26 -11.72 -5.02 2.08
C HIS A 26 -12.66 -5.88 2.94
N THR A 27 -13.95 -5.78 2.66
CA THR A 27 -14.98 -6.64 3.27
C THR A 27 -15.86 -7.26 2.21
N ARG A 28 -16.30 -8.50 2.45
CA ARG A 28 -17.29 -9.17 1.61
C ARG A 28 -18.32 -9.89 2.46
N SER A 29 -19.56 -9.96 1.97
CA SER A 29 -20.62 -10.72 2.64
C SER A 29 -20.27 -12.21 2.73
N TYR A 30 -20.54 -12.81 3.88
CA TYR A 30 -20.33 -14.22 4.14
C TYR A 30 -21.49 -14.77 4.98
N LYS A 31 -22.20 -15.76 4.47
CA LYS A 31 -23.46 -16.24 5.05
C LYS A 31 -24.44 -15.07 5.27
N GLU A 32 -25.53 -15.29 5.98
CA GLU A 32 -26.57 -14.29 6.18
C GLU A 32 -26.12 -13.07 7.00
N THR A 33 -25.40 -13.31 8.10
CA THR A 33 -25.11 -12.27 9.11
C THR A 33 -23.63 -11.94 9.29
N SER A 34 -22.73 -12.61 8.57
CA SER A 34 -21.27 -12.49 8.76
C SER A 34 -20.61 -11.74 7.62
N LEU A 35 -19.39 -11.30 7.87
CA LEU A 35 -18.48 -10.76 6.85
C LEU A 35 -17.18 -11.55 6.85
N ILE A 36 -16.56 -11.69 5.68
CA ILE A 36 -15.13 -11.96 5.56
C ILE A 36 -14.43 -10.62 5.41
N VAL A 37 -13.40 -10.40 6.20
CA VAL A 37 -12.62 -9.17 6.26
C VAL A 37 -11.19 -9.48 5.89
N GLU A 38 -10.65 -8.74 4.93
CA GLU A 38 -9.22 -8.64 4.67
C GLU A 38 -8.69 -7.43 5.43
N SER A 39 -7.71 -7.64 6.30
CA SER A 39 -7.10 -6.57 7.09
C SER A 39 -5.59 -6.55 6.91
N PHE A 40 -4.99 -5.40 7.13
CA PHE A 40 -3.55 -5.24 7.30
C PHE A 40 -3.27 -4.90 8.75
N THR A 41 -2.45 -5.70 9.40
CA THR A 41 -2.08 -5.58 10.81
C THR A 41 -0.61 -5.21 10.92
N ARG A 42 -0.25 -4.52 12.00
CA ARG A 42 1.12 -4.03 12.16
C ARG A 42 2.14 -5.16 12.33
N ASN A 43 1.80 -6.15 13.18
CA ASN A 43 2.76 -7.18 13.60
C ASN A 43 2.54 -8.56 12.96
N TYR A 44 1.44 -8.74 12.22
CA TYR A 44 1.09 -10.03 11.60
C TYR A 44 0.85 -9.91 10.09
N GLY A 45 1.10 -8.73 9.49
CA GLY A 45 0.87 -8.52 8.06
C GLY A 45 -0.61 -8.59 7.67
N ARG A 46 -0.89 -9.08 6.48
CA ARG A 46 -2.27 -9.24 6.00
C ARG A 46 -2.94 -10.46 6.65
N VAL A 47 -4.08 -10.24 7.28
CA VAL A 47 -4.84 -11.27 7.98
C VAL A 47 -6.29 -11.27 7.51
N SER A 48 -6.79 -12.46 7.15
CA SER A 48 -8.20 -12.66 6.79
C SER A 48 -8.96 -13.27 7.97
N PHE A 49 -10.15 -12.75 8.27
CA PHE A 49 -10.98 -13.30 9.32
C PHE A 49 -12.48 -13.19 9.04
N VAL A 50 -13.25 -14.03 9.71
CA VAL A 50 -14.72 -13.97 9.73
C VAL A 50 -15.18 -13.12 10.91
N ALA A 51 -15.92 -12.06 10.64
CA ALA A 51 -16.66 -11.30 11.64
C ALA A 51 -18.09 -11.87 11.75
N LYS A 52 -18.29 -12.83 12.66
CA LYS A 52 -19.57 -13.52 12.83
C LYS A 52 -20.62 -12.58 13.40
N GLY A 53 -21.78 -12.48 12.74
CA GLY A 53 -22.86 -11.62 13.18
C GLY A 53 -22.63 -10.12 12.98
N ALA A 54 -21.59 -9.70 12.28
CA ALA A 54 -21.28 -8.29 12.04
C ALA A 54 -22.40 -7.52 11.28
N LYS A 55 -23.24 -8.24 10.53
CA LYS A 55 -24.39 -7.65 9.79
C LYS A 55 -25.65 -7.54 10.64
N ARG A 56 -25.70 -8.14 11.84
CA ARG A 56 -26.87 -8.06 12.71
C ARG A 56 -27.08 -6.65 13.24
N PRO A 57 -28.32 -6.18 13.39
CA PRO A 57 -28.59 -4.92 14.10
C PRO A 57 -27.97 -4.95 15.51
N LYS A 58 -27.41 -3.81 15.94
CA LYS A 58 -26.77 -3.65 17.27
C LYS A 58 -25.59 -4.60 17.55
N SER A 59 -24.96 -5.16 16.52
CA SER A 59 -23.77 -6.00 16.68
C SER A 59 -22.58 -5.16 17.18
N LYS A 60 -21.99 -5.54 18.32
CA LYS A 60 -20.74 -4.91 18.82
C LYS A 60 -19.58 -5.04 17.81
N ILE A 61 -19.51 -6.17 17.10
CA ILE A 61 -18.50 -6.41 16.05
C ILE A 61 -18.86 -5.68 14.75
N GLY A 62 -20.07 -5.15 14.63
CA GLY A 62 -20.54 -4.43 13.44
C GLY A 62 -19.74 -3.17 13.11
N VAL A 63 -19.02 -2.59 14.07
CA VAL A 63 -18.12 -1.45 13.88
C VAL A 63 -17.03 -1.72 12.83
N ILE A 64 -16.66 -2.98 12.60
CA ILE A 64 -15.68 -3.40 11.59
C ILE A 64 -16.08 -3.00 10.15
N LYS A 65 -17.33 -2.65 9.92
CA LYS A 65 -17.83 -2.17 8.62
C LYS A 65 -17.49 -0.70 8.38
N THR A 66 -17.12 0.05 9.42
CA THR A 66 -16.80 1.46 9.30
C THR A 66 -15.50 1.60 8.51
N PRO A 67 -15.53 2.28 7.35
CA PRO A 67 -14.33 2.49 6.56
C PRO A 67 -13.37 3.47 7.25
N SER A 68 -12.14 3.51 6.80
CA SER A 68 -11.18 4.54 7.18
C SER A 68 -10.92 4.62 8.68
N CYS A 69 -10.78 3.47 9.33
CA CYS A 69 -10.51 3.40 10.77
C CYS A 69 -9.29 2.54 11.06
N LEU A 70 -8.54 2.95 12.07
CA LEU A 70 -7.63 2.08 12.79
C LEU A 70 -8.44 1.35 13.87
N PHE A 71 -8.36 0.03 13.86
CA PHE A 71 -9.01 -0.83 14.83
C PHE A 71 -7.98 -1.48 15.77
N LEU A 72 -8.40 -1.83 16.98
CA LEU A 72 -7.77 -2.86 17.79
C LEU A 72 -8.60 -4.12 17.68
N ILE A 73 -8.02 -5.19 17.12
CA ILE A 73 -8.72 -6.45 16.87
C ILE A 73 -8.10 -7.60 17.65
N SER A 74 -8.94 -8.57 18.01
CA SER A 74 -8.48 -9.89 18.47
C SER A 74 -9.10 -10.97 17.62
N CYS A 75 -8.27 -11.91 17.17
CA CYS A 75 -8.73 -13.03 16.35
C CYS A 75 -8.20 -14.36 16.91
N ARG A 76 -8.93 -15.45 16.65
CA ARG A 76 -8.53 -16.82 16.98
C ARG A 76 -8.82 -17.76 15.82
N GLY A 77 -8.03 -18.81 15.71
CA GLY A 77 -8.23 -19.89 14.74
C GLY A 77 -6.92 -20.36 14.12
N LYS A 78 -6.96 -21.56 13.58
CA LYS A 78 -5.88 -22.16 12.79
C LYS A 78 -6.17 -21.93 11.30
N GLY A 79 -5.12 -21.79 10.48
CA GLY A 79 -5.24 -21.60 9.04
C GLY A 79 -5.52 -20.15 8.61
N ASP A 80 -5.77 -19.98 7.33
CA ASP A 80 -5.79 -18.67 6.65
C ASP A 80 -6.99 -17.78 7.00
N LEU A 81 -8.09 -18.39 7.45
CA LEU A 81 -9.31 -17.68 7.81
C LEU A 81 -9.58 -17.81 9.31
N LYS A 82 -9.25 -16.77 10.05
CA LYS A 82 -9.44 -16.71 11.51
C LYS A 82 -10.87 -16.27 11.88
N THR A 83 -11.21 -16.26 13.14
CA THR A 83 -12.49 -15.73 13.65
C THR A 83 -12.21 -14.50 14.51
N LEU A 84 -12.85 -13.37 14.18
CA LEU A 84 -12.81 -12.15 14.98
C LEU A 84 -13.54 -12.38 16.30
N THR A 85 -12.87 -12.10 17.42
CA THR A 85 -13.41 -12.22 18.79
C THR A 85 -13.63 -10.90 19.47
N HIS A 86 -12.83 -9.88 19.11
CA HIS A 86 -12.95 -8.52 19.61
C HIS A 86 -12.62 -7.51 18.50
N CYS A 87 -13.29 -6.37 18.51
CA CYS A 87 -13.04 -5.26 17.62
C CYS A 87 -13.51 -3.95 18.26
N GLU A 88 -12.61 -2.98 18.34
CA GLU A 88 -12.93 -1.62 18.75
C GLU A 88 -12.23 -0.62 17.81
N ILE A 89 -12.82 0.55 17.64
CA ILE A 89 -12.23 1.64 16.87
C ILE A 89 -11.24 2.36 17.77
N ASN A 90 -10.00 2.46 17.29
CA ASN A 90 -8.96 3.25 17.93
C ASN A 90 -8.96 4.70 17.38
N THR A 91 -8.98 4.85 16.05
CA THR A 91 -8.88 6.16 15.39
C THR A 91 -9.73 6.20 14.11
N TYR A 92 -10.39 7.33 13.86
CA TYR A 92 -11.06 7.65 12.58
C TYR A 92 -10.15 8.54 11.73
N PHE A 93 -10.01 8.23 10.46
CA PHE A 93 -9.24 9.07 9.52
C PHE A 93 -10.10 10.08 8.77
N ASP A 94 -11.39 9.80 8.59
CA ASP A 94 -12.40 10.69 8.00
C ASP A 94 -11.92 11.39 6.70
N PRO A 95 -11.61 10.62 5.64
CA PRO A 95 -11.12 11.19 4.39
C PRO A 95 -12.17 12.09 3.76
N SER A 96 -11.73 13.21 3.17
CA SER A 96 -12.63 14.03 2.34
C SER A 96 -13.16 13.21 1.15
N SER A 97 -14.34 13.59 0.63
CA SER A 97 -14.93 12.91 -0.52
C SER A 97 -14.00 12.84 -1.74
N GLU A 98 -13.16 13.87 -1.93
CA GLU A 98 -12.16 13.91 -2.99
C GLU A 98 -11.04 12.89 -2.81
N ASN A 99 -10.68 12.58 -1.57
CA ASN A 99 -9.55 11.73 -1.21
C ASN A 99 -9.96 10.28 -0.93
N PHE A 100 -11.25 9.97 -0.91
CA PHE A 100 -11.73 8.62 -0.66
C PHE A 100 -11.18 7.60 -1.68
N ASN A 101 -11.09 7.97 -2.95
CA ASN A 101 -10.49 7.11 -3.97
C ASN A 101 -9.02 6.82 -3.71
N SER A 102 -8.29 7.75 -3.09
CA SER A 102 -6.88 7.51 -2.69
C SER A 102 -6.77 6.46 -1.59
N LEU A 103 -7.70 6.45 -0.64
CA LEU A 103 -7.77 5.40 0.37
C LEU A 103 -8.04 4.02 -0.25
N VAL A 104 -9.03 3.95 -1.16
CA VAL A 104 -9.34 2.70 -1.88
C VAL A 104 -8.14 2.22 -2.69
N TYR A 105 -7.42 3.14 -3.32
CA TYR A 105 -6.19 2.85 -4.05
C TYR A 105 -5.11 2.25 -3.15
N LEU A 106 -4.84 2.87 -1.99
CA LEU A 106 -3.87 2.35 -1.01
C LEU A 106 -4.24 0.94 -0.55
N ASN A 107 -5.52 0.72 -0.23
CA ASN A 107 -6.01 -0.59 0.17
C ASN A 107 -5.80 -1.64 -0.92
N GLU A 108 -6.08 -1.28 -2.18
CA GLU A 108 -5.92 -2.18 -3.31
C GLU A 108 -4.45 -2.53 -3.57
N LEU A 109 -3.52 -1.56 -3.42
CA LEU A 109 -2.09 -1.81 -3.49
C LEU A 109 -1.64 -2.84 -2.45
N LEU A 110 -2.02 -2.63 -1.18
CA LEU A 110 -1.65 -3.55 -0.11
C LEU A 110 -2.20 -4.96 -0.33
N ILE A 111 -3.46 -5.07 -0.80
CA ILE A 111 -4.06 -6.38 -1.10
C ILE A 111 -3.30 -7.13 -2.19
N LYS A 112 -2.80 -6.43 -3.18
CA LYS A 112 -2.21 -7.04 -4.39
C LYS A 112 -0.72 -7.29 -4.30
N LEU A 113 0.00 -6.46 -3.56
CA LEU A 113 1.46 -6.50 -3.47
C LEU A 113 1.98 -7.22 -2.23
N LEU A 114 1.27 -7.15 -1.08
CA LEU A 114 1.73 -7.83 0.13
C LEU A 114 1.25 -9.28 0.18
N GLU A 115 2.08 -10.16 0.69
CA GLU A 115 1.70 -11.54 1.00
C GLU A 115 0.90 -11.61 2.31
N LYS A 116 0.18 -12.73 2.52
CA LYS A 116 -0.54 -12.98 3.76
C LYS A 116 0.42 -13.37 4.88
N GLU A 117 0.11 -12.90 6.08
CA GLU A 117 0.86 -13.23 7.31
C GLU A 117 2.35 -12.84 7.25
N ASP A 118 2.70 -11.91 6.35
CA ASP A 118 4.02 -11.31 6.24
C ASP A 118 3.99 -9.88 6.82
N PRO A 119 4.60 -9.64 8.00
CA PRO A 119 4.53 -8.34 8.67
C PRO A 119 5.46 -7.31 8.05
N HIS A 120 4.91 -6.13 7.78
CA HIS A 120 5.60 -4.93 7.31
C HIS A 120 5.24 -3.73 8.20
N PRO A 121 5.79 -3.64 9.43
CA PRO A 121 5.41 -2.60 10.39
C PRO A 121 5.71 -1.19 9.90
N GLU A 122 6.78 -0.98 9.14
CA GLU A 122 7.12 0.33 8.58
C GLU A 122 6.09 0.78 7.53
N ILE A 123 5.62 -0.12 6.68
CA ILE A 123 4.56 0.18 5.70
C ILE A 123 3.24 0.45 6.41
N PHE A 124 2.94 -0.27 7.49
CA PHE A 124 1.77 -0.01 8.31
C PHE A 124 1.80 1.42 8.89
N ASP A 125 2.92 1.81 9.48
CA ASP A 125 3.10 3.14 10.05
C ASP A 125 3.07 4.25 8.98
N HIS A 126 3.62 4.00 7.77
CA HIS A 126 3.52 4.91 6.63
C HIS A 126 2.09 5.04 6.12
N TYR A 127 1.34 3.94 6.05
CA TYR A 127 -0.08 3.98 5.68
C TYR A 127 -0.87 4.88 6.63
N LEU A 128 -0.68 4.75 7.95
CA LEU A 128 -1.33 5.60 8.94
C LEU A 128 -0.99 7.09 8.75
N LYS A 129 0.28 7.40 8.45
CA LYS A 129 0.70 8.78 8.14
C LYS A 129 -0.06 9.34 6.94
N VAL A 130 -0.17 8.58 5.84
CA VAL A 130 -0.92 9.02 4.66
C VAL A 130 -2.40 9.18 4.99
N CYS A 131 -3.00 8.26 5.75
CA CYS A 131 -4.40 8.35 6.17
C CYS A 131 -4.71 9.62 6.97
N ASN A 132 -3.79 10.08 7.82
CA ASN A 132 -3.95 11.34 8.54
C ASN A 132 -4.01 12.57 7.62
N PHE A 133 -3.42 12.50 6.44
CA PHE A 133 -3.46 13.58 5.44
C PHE A 133 -4.73 13.58 4.57
N LEU A 134 -5.45 12.46 4.49
CA LEU A 134 -6.62 12.31 3.61
C LEU A 134 -7.75 13.30 3.91
N LYS A 135 -7.83 13.82 5.13
CA LYS A 135 -8.84 14.80 5.52
C LYS A 135 -8.51 16.22 5.09
N HIS A 136 -7.25 16.59 5.15
CA HIS A 136 -6.83 18.00 5.15
C HIS A 136 -6.08 18.43 3.89
N LEU A 137 -5.44 17.49 3.17
CA LEU A 137 -4.65 17.83 2.00
C LEU A 137 -5.48 17.89 0.73
N GLY A 138 -5.18 18.87 -0.12
CA GLY A 138 -5.63 18.88 -1.51
C GLY A 138 -4.99 17.76 -2.35
N LYS A 139 -5.57 17.47 -3.50
CA LYS A 139 -5.11 16.38 -4.39
C LYS A 139 -3.63 16.45 -4.77
N LYS A 140 -3.08 17.67 -4.94
CA LYS A 140 -1.68 17.86 -5.34
C LYS A 140 -0.73 17.44 -4.22
N ASP A 141 -0.95 17.93 -3.01
CA ASP A 141 -0.10 17.63 -1.86
C ASP A 141 -0.23 16.17 -1.43
N LEU A 142 -1.46 15.64 -1.48
CA LEU A 142 -1.70 14.22 -1.26
C LEU A 142 -0.97 13.36 -2.30
N GLY A 143 -0.89 13.81 -3.56
CA GLY A 143 -0.14 13.13 -4.61
C GLY A 143 1.30 12.85 -4.22
N THR A 144 1.98 13.80 -3.61
CA THR A 144 3.36 13.63 -3.10
C THR A 144 3.43 12.51 -2.05
N HIS A 145 2.54 12.51 -1.07
CA HIS A 145 2.51 11.47 -0.04
C HIS A 145 2.22 10.07 -0.61
N LEU A 146 1.35 9.99 -1.62
CA LEU A 146 1.08 8.72 -2.32
C LEU A 146 2.34 8.20 -3.03
N ARG A 147 3.10 9.06 -3.73
CA ARG A 147 4.34 8.66 -4.41
C ARG A 147 5.36 8.09 -3.43
N PHE A 148 5.53 8.73 -2.27
CA PHE A 148 6.44 8.22 -1.25
C PHE A 148 5.97 6.94 -0.59
N PHE A 149 4.66 6.78 -0.39
CA PHE A 149 4.12 5.51 0.08
C PHE A 149 4.41 4.38 -0.91
N GLU A 150 4.14 4.59 -2.19
CA GLU A 150 4.41 3.61 -3.25
C GLU A 150 5.89 3.24 -3.35
N LEU A 151 6.78 4.25 -3.32
CA LEU A 151 8.22 4.03 -3.37
C LEU A 151 8.71 3.18 -2.18
N ASN A 152 8.24 3.51 -0.97
CA ASN A 152 8.60 2.76 0.23
C ASN A 152 7.99 1.35 0.21
N LEU A 153 6.76 1.18 -0.29
CA LEU A 153 6.14 -0.13 -0.44
C LEU A 153 6.95 -1.03 -1.36
N LEU A 154 7.30 -0.54 -2.56
CA LEU A 154 8.14 -1.32 -3.49
C LEU A 154 9.51 -1.63 -2.90
N LYS A 155 10.14 -0.68 -2.22
CA LYS A 155 11.43 -0.90 -1.54
C LYS A 155 11.34 -2.01 -0.50
N GLU A 156 10.31 -1.98 0.34
CA GLU A 156 10.13 -2.94 1.45
C GLU A 156 9.90 -4.37 0.94
N ILE A 157 9.22 -4.53 -0.19
CA ILE A 157 8.99 -5.84 -0.81
C ILE A 157 10.11 -6.27 -1.78
N GLY A 158 11.25 -5.55 -1.76
CA GLY A 158 12.44 -5.92 -2.53
C GLY A 158 12.52 -5.39 -3.95
N TYR A 159 11.62 -4.49 -4.35
CA TYR A 159 11.55 -3.88 -5.70
C TYR A 159 11.85 -2.38 -5.67
N GLY A 160 12.77 -1.95 -4.81
CA GLY A 160 13.14 -0.54 -4.67
C GLY A 160 13.74 0.04 -5.96
N LEU A 161 13.33 1.26 -6.31
CA LEU A 161 13.87 1.99 -7.46
C LEU A 161 15.09 2.80 -7.06
N ASP A 162 16.14 2.75 -7.88
CA ASP A 162 17.25 3.68 -7.77
C ASP A 162 16.92 4.95 -8.58
N LEU A 163 16.70 6.05 -7.86
CA LEU A 163 16.39 7.37 -8.44
C LEU A 163 17.65 8.27 -8.56
N LYS A 164 18.84 7.76 -8.21
CA LYS A 164 20.07 8.55 -8.17
C LYS A 164 21.04 8.19 -9.28
N PHE A 165 21.11 6.92 -9.64
CA PHE A 165 22.10 6.41 -10.57
C PHE A 165 21.47 5.86 -11.85
N GLU A 166 22.23 5.95 -12.94
CA GLU A 166 21.90 5.30 -14.21
C GLU A 166 22.02 3.79 -14.06
N ALA A 167 21.13 3.07 -14.68
CA ALA A 167 21.20 1.61 -14.77
C ALA A 167 22.49 1.17 -15.50
N ASN A 168 23.10 0.11 -14.99
CA ASN A 168 24.32 -0.49 -15.56
C ASN A 168 25.55 0.44 -15.58
N SER A 169 25.51 1.57 -14.86
CA SER A 169 26.66 2.46 -14.69
C SER A 169 26.63 3.03 -13.27
N ASN A 170 27.77 3.55 -12.82
CA ASN A 170 27.84 4.28 -11.55
C ASN A 170 27.67 5.79 -11.76
N ASN A 171 27.16 6.23 -12.92
CA ASN A 171 26.93 7.63 -13.20
C ASN A 171 25.67 8.12 -12.49
N GLU A 172 25.75 9.28 -11.88
CA GLU A 172 24.58 9.94 -11.33
C GLU A 172 23.68 10.47 -12.46
N ILE A 173 22.37 10.46 -12.22
CA ILE A 173 21.37 11.06 -13.10
C ILE A 173 21.65 12.58 -13.17
N LYS A 174 21.73 13.13 -14.40
CA LYS A 174 22.03 14.56 -14.67
C LYS A 174 20.79 15.30 -15.12
N GLU A 175 20.58 16.51 -14.59
CA GLU A 175 19.39 17.34 -14.85
C GLU A 175 19.11 17.57 -16.33
N GLN A 176 20.16 17.79 -17.13
CA GLN A 176 20.07 18.15 -18.54
C GLN A 176 19.77 16.97 -19.46
N ASN A 177 19.87 15.75 -18.93
CA ASN A 177 19.71 14.53 -19.72
C ASN A 177 18.26 14.01 -19.69
N ARG A 178 17.98 13.08 -20.61
CA ARG A 178 16.73 12.33 -20.66
C ARG A 178 17.01 10.83 -20.48
N TYR A 179 16.10 10.17 -19.81
CA TYR A 179 16.25 8.76 -19.42
C TYR A 179 15.03 7.96 -19.79
N ALA A 180 15.23 6.81 -20.37
CA ALA A 180 14.18 5.77 -20.46
C ALA A 180 14.11 5.05 -19.12
N PHE A 181 12.91 4.72 -18.68
CA PHE A 181 12.69 3.93 -17.47
C PHE A 181 12.29 2.50 -17.85
N ASP A 182 12.93 1.54 -17.20
CA ASP A 182 12.58 0.13 -17.24
C ASP A 182 12.38 -0.36 -15.79
N PRO A 183 11.25 -0.98 -15.45
CA PRO A 183 10.95 -1.41 -14.08
C PRO A 183 11.93 -2.43 -13.47
N ILE A 184 12.66 -3.18 -14.31
CA ILE A 184 13.66 -4.18 -13.87
C ILE A 184 15.04 -3.56 -13.78
N ILE A 185 15.42 -2.83 -14.83
CA ILE A 185 16.79 -2.38 -15.03
C ILE A 185 17.01 -1.02 -14.35
N GLY A 186 16.00 -0.13 -14.37
CA GLY A 186 16.10 1.26 -13.88
C GLY A 186 16.21 2.28 -15.00
N PHE A 187 16.86 3.42 -14.73
CA PHE A 187 16.97 4.56 -15.65
C PHE A 187 18.18 4.44 -16.59
N GLN A 188 17.93 4.47 -17.88
CA GLN A 188 18.94 4.36 -18.92
C GLN A 188 19.06 5.68 -19.70
N LEU A 189 20.29 6.22 -19.84
CA LEU A 189 20.55 7.43 -20.57
C LEU A 189 20.13 7.27 -22.05
N LEU A 190 19.33 8.21 -22.54
CA LEU A 190 18.97 8.30 -23.95
C LEU A 190 20.01 9.14 -24.71
N LYS A 191 20.66 8.54 -25.71
CA LYS A 191 21.64 9.22 -26.56
C LYS A 191 20.99 10.10 -27.63
N ASP A 192 19.78 9.75 -28.07
CA ASP A 192 19.01 10.50 -29.07
C ASP A 192 17.71 11.02 -28.47
N SER A 193 17.34 12.25 -28.86
CA SER A 193 16.11 12.92 -28.40
C SER A 193 14.82 12.39 -29.02
N SER A 194 14.82 11.16 -29.55
CA SER A 194 13.61 10.54 -30.06
C SER A 194 12.58 10.39 -28.94
N ASP A 195 11.35 10.82 -29.20
CA ASP A 195 10.20 10.66 -28.31
C ASP A 195 9.89 9.18 -28.07
N LYS A 196 10.66 8.55 -27.20
CA LYS A 196 10.35 7.21 -26.73
C LYS A 196 9.27 7.29 -25.64
N LYS A 197 8.32 6.41 -25.73
CA LYS A 197 7.38 6.14 -24.63
C LYS A 197 8.22 5.82 -23.39
N ASN A 198 7.81 6.31 -22.22
CA ASN A 198 8.50 6.11 -20.94
C ASN A 198 9.85 6.85 -20.84
N CYS A 199 9.90 8.10 -21.32
CA CYS A 199 11.07 8.96 -21.27
C CYS A 199 10.89 10.11 -20.30
N TYR A 200 11.83 10.27 -19.37
CA TYR A 200 11.77 11.24 -18.27
C TYR A 200 12.96 12.19 -18.31
N LYS A 201 12.73 13.47 -17.92
CA LYS A 201 13.80 14.45 -17.74
C LYS A 201 14.57 14.11 -16.47
N GLY A 202 15.90 14.18 -16.52
CA GLY A 202 16.74 13.94 -15.34
C GLY A 202 16.40 14.86 -14.18
N LYS A 203 16.07 16.13 -14.45
CA LYS A 203 15.60 17.08 -13.44
C LYS A 203 14.40 16.58 -12.65
N ASP A 204 13.41 15.97 -13.32
CA ASP A 204 12.19 15.50 -12.66
C ASP A 204 12.46 14.24 -11.81
N ILE A 205 13.36 13.35 -12.26
CA ILE A 205 13.82 12.18 -11.50
C ILE A 205 14.57 12.64 -10.24
N ILE A 206 15.48 13.62 -10.37
CA ILE A 206 16.25 14.18 -9.25
C ILE A 206 15.30 14.86 -8.24
N ASN A 207 14.31 15.63 -8.70
CA ASN A 207 13.31 16.21 -7.82
C ASN A 207 12.53 15.14 -7.06
N PHE A 208 12.14 14.06 -7.74
CA PHE A 208 11.48 12.91 -7.10
C PHE A 208 12.39 12.26 -6.06
N SER A 209 13.67 12.06 -6.35
CA SER A 209 14.63 11.48 -5.41
C SER A 209 14.84 12.33 -4.14
N LYS A 210 14.74 13.66 -4.26
CA LYS A 210 14.87 14.64 -3.16
C LYS A 210 13.56 14.89 -2.41
N GLY A 211 12.44 14.37 -2.91
CA GLY A 211 11.13 14.64 -2.33
C GLY A 211 10.50 15.96 -2.73
N ASP A 212 11.07 16.67 -3.68
CA ASP A 212 10.52 17.92 -4.19
C ASP A 212 9.60 17.68 -5.38
N LEU A 213 8.33 17.43 -5.08
CA LEU A 213 7.26 17.27 -6.07
C LEU A 213 6.33 18.50 -6.14
N THR A 214 6.82 19.67 -5.75
CA THR A 214 6.10 20.95 -5.88
C THR A 214 5.88 21.34 -7.33
N ASN A 215 6.83 20.98 -8.21
CA ASN A 215 6.70 21.18 -9.65
C ASN A 215 5.72 20.17 -10.25
N PRO A 216 4.71 20.61 -11.04
CA PRO A 216 3.75 19.73 -11.70
C PRO A 216 4.38 18.68 -12.63
N ASP A 217 5.46 19.03 -13.35
CA ASP A 217 6.16 18.09 -14.25
C ASP A 217 6.80 16.95 -13.43
N ALA A 218 7.48 17.27 -12.33
CA ALA A 218 8.10 16.30 -11.46
C ALA A 218 7.05 15.38 -10.77
N LEU A 219 5.92 15.96 -10.35
CA LEU A 219 4.81 15.18 -9.78
C LEU A 219 4.19 14.24 -10.83
N LEU A 220 4.02 14.71 -12.07
CA LEU A 220 3.50 13.89 -13.16
C LEU A 220 4.47 12.77 -13.52
N ALA A 221 5.77 13.08 -13.65
CA ALA A 221 6.82 12.11 -13.94
C ALA A 221 6.88 11.04 -12.85
N SER A 222 6.89 11.42 -11.56
CA SER A 222 6.89 10.49 -10.45
C SER A 222 5.66 9.56 -10.47
N LYS A 223 4.48 10.10 -10.81
CA LYS A 223 3.25 9.31 -10.96
C LYS A 223 3.36 8.28 -12.08
N GLN A 224 3.94 8.65 -13.22
CA GLN A 224 4.11 7.73 -14.35
C GLN A 224 5.14 6.64 -14.03
N ILE A 225 6.30 7.02 -13.49
CA ILE A 225 7.35 6.08 -13.05
C ILE A 225 6.78 5.04 -12.06
N MET A 226 6.10 5.52 -11.01
CA MET A 226 5.53 4.62 -10.01
C MET A 226 4.43 3.73 -10.59
N ARG A 227 3.62 4.26 -11.52
CA ARG A 227 2.60 3.45 -12.21
C ARG A 227 3.22 2.33 -13.01
N GLU A 228 4.25 2.61 -13.80
CA GLU A 228 4.96 1.61 -14.60
C GLU A 228 5.61 0.54 -13.72
N ALA A 229 6.30 0.97 -12.65
CA ALA A 229 6.92 0.05 -11.71
C ALA A 229 5.90 -0.87 -11.03
N ILE A 230 4.80 -0.30 -10.51
CA ILE A 230 3.74 -1.07 -9.85
C ILE A 230 3.05 -2.01 -10.84
N ASP A 231 2.68 -1.54 -12.02
CA ASP A 231 1.98 -2.34 -13.03
C ASP A 231 2.84 -3.54 -13.49
N PHE A 232 4.15 -3.33 -13.61
CA PHE A 232 5.09 -4.42 -13.90
C PHE A 232 5.06 -5.51 -12.81
N HIS A 233 5.18 -5.14 -11.54
CA HIS A 233 5.20 -6.09 -10.42
C HIS A 233 3.83 -6.73 -10.13
N LEU A 234 2.75 -6.08 -10.55
CA LEU A 234 1.41 -6.67 -10.50
C LEU A 234 1.20 -7.75 -11.57
N GLY A 235 1.98 -7.73 -12.66
CA GLY A 235 1.84 -8.65 -13.79
C GLY A 235 0.43 -8.56 -14.39
N ASN A 236 -0.32 -9.67 -14.34
CA ASN A 236 -1.68 -9.73 -14.86
C ASN A 236 -2.76 -9.11 -13.94
N LYS A 237 -2.38 -8.59 -12.77
CA LYS A 237 -3.31 -7.95 -11.82
C LYS A 237 -3.35 -6.46 -12.10
N SER A 238 -4.50 -5.90 -12.46
CA SER A 238 -4.68 -4.43 -12.61
C SER A 238 -5.18 -3.77 -11.33
N ILE A 239 -4.88 -2.50 -11.14
CA ILE A 239 -5.47 -1.67 -10.07
C ILE A 239 -6.81 -1.13 -10.57
N LYS A 240 -7.91 -1.67 -10.07
CA LYS A 240 -9.26 -1.38 -10.56
C LYS A 240 -9.68 0.08 -10.38
N ILE A 241 -9.32 0.69 -9.24
CA ILE A 241 -9.70 2.08 -8.96
C ILE A 241 -9.09 3.09 -9.95
N ARG A 242 -8.07 2.71 -10.72
CA ARG A 242 -7.48 3.57 -11.77
C ARG A 242 -8.33 3.60 -13.05
N GLU A 243 -9.29 2.71 -13.17
CA GLU A 243 -10.21 2.61 -14.34
C GLU A 243 -11.41 3.56 -14.22
N TYR A 244 -11.58 4.20 -13.05
CA TYR A 244 -12.62 5.19 -12.72
C TYR A 244 -11.96 6.54 -12.36
#